data_a53c9e084fae896cedb7bdbe53aa7586
#
_entry.id   a53c9e084fae896cedb7bdbe53aa7586
#
_cell.length_a   1.000
_cell.length_b   1.000
_cell.length_c   1.000
_cell.angle_alpha   90.00
_cell.angle_beta   90.00
_cell.angle_gamma   90.00
#
_symmetry.space_group_name_H-M   'P 1'
#
loop_
_entity.id
_entity.type
_entity.pdbx_description
1 polymer ?
#
loop_
_entity_poly.entity_id
_entity_poly.type
_entity_poly.pdbx_seq_one_letter_code
_entity_poly.pdbx_strand_id
1 'polypeptide(L)' 'MSRQTRSLINLAMLTALNRPHEVRLHVRGALNNGCTREEIMEVLLQTAIYCGVPAAIDSVRIARDVFDDAGHGG' A
#
# COMPACT_ATOMS: atom_id res chain seq x y z
N MET A 1 -12.38 0.05 14.76
CA MET A 1 -11.82 0.29 13.42
C MET A 1 -11.80 -1.02 12.64
N SER A 2 -12.20 -0.98 11.39
CA SER A 2 -12.21 -2.19 10.56
C SER A 2 -10.79 -2.63 10.20
N ARG A 3 -10.64 -3.90 9.81
CA ARG A 3 -9.34 -4.42 9.33
C ARG A 3 -8.88 -3.68 8.07
N GLN A 4 -9.83 -3.37 7.17
CA GLN A 4 -9.53 -2.63 5.96
C GLN A 4 -8.97 -1.26 6.27
N THR A 5 -9.64 -0.50 7.14
CA THR A 5 -9.19 0.84 7.51
C THR A 5 -7.82 0.79 8.17
N ARG A 6 -7.62 -0.17 9.07
CA ARG A 6 -6.32 -0.32 9.75
C ARG A 6 -5.20 -0.62 8.76
N SER A 7 -5.47 -1.49 7.79
CA SER A 7 -4.49 -1.82 6.76
C SER A 7 -4.12 -0.60 5.93
N LEU A 8 -5.09 0.22 5.55
CA LEU A 8 -4.84 1.44 4.78
C LEU A 8 -4.04 2.45 5.57
N ILE A 9 -4.35 2.62 6.85
CA ILE A 9 -3.58 3.51 7.72
C ILE A 9 -2.14 3.04 7.85
N ASN A 10 -1.93 1.74 8.03
CA ASN A 10 -0.58 1.18 8.11
C ASN A 10 0.23 1.46 6.84
N LEU A 11 -0.38 1.32 5.68
CA LEU A 11 0.29 1.60 4.41
C LEU A 11 0.72 3.06 4.34
N ALA A 12 -0.13 3.98 4.76
CA ALA A 12 0.22 5.40 4.77
C ALA A 12 1.39 5.68 5.70
N MET A 13 1.37 5.14 6.91
CA MET A 13 2.44 5.34 7.88
C MET A 13 3.76 4.76 7.40
N LEU A 14 3.73 3.53 6.88
CA LEU A 14 4.94 2.85 6.43
C LEU A 14 5.55 3.53 5.20
N THR A 15 4.72 4.06 4.32
CA THR A 15 5.19 4.83 3.18
C THR A 15 5.85 6.13 3.65
N ALA A 16 5.20 6.84 4.57
CA ALA A 16 5.73 8.09 5.13
C ALA A 16 7.07 7.86 5.84
N LEU A 17 7.21 6.74 6.53
CA LEU A 17 8.43 6.38 7.24
C LEU A 17 9.50 5.75 6.33
N ASN A 18 9.19 5.56 5.07
CA ASN A 18 10.08 4.95 4.07
C ASN A 18 10.53 3.55 4.47
N ARG A 19 9.56 2.66 4.67
CA ARG A 19 9.77 1.26 5.04
C ARG A 19 9.32 0.32 3.92
N PRO A 20 10.07 0.23 2.82
CA PRO A 20 9.62 -0.50 1.62
C PRO A 20 9.35 -1.98 1.84
N HIS A 21 10.15 -2.63 2.69
CA HIS A 21 9.93 -4.05 2.97
C HIS A 21 8.59 -4.28 3.66
N GLU A 22 8.29 -3.47 4.66
CA GLU A 22 7.02 -3.57 5.38
C GLU A 22 5.84 -3.14 4.51
N VAL A 23 6.04 -2.18 3.60
CA VAL A 23 4.99 -1.80 2.65
C VAL A 23 4.57 -3.01 1.83
N ARG A 24 5.52 -3.80 1.33
CA ARG A 24 5.20 -4.99 0.54
C ARG A 24 4.34 -5.97 1.34
N LEU A 25 4.72 -6.25 2.57
CA LEU A 25 3.97 -7.17 3.43
C LEU A 25 2.55 -6.64 3.71
N HIS A 26 2.44 -5.35 3.94
CA HIS A 26 1.15 -4.74 4.29
C HIS A 26 0.24 -4.53 3.09
N VAL A 27 0.78 -4.41 1.87
CA VAL A 27 -0.05 -4.42 0.66
C VAL A 27 -0.73 -5.78 0.53
N ARG A 28 0.01 -6.87 0.73
CA ARG A 28 -0.57 -8.21 0.73
C ARG A 28 -1.63 -8.36 1.82
N GLY A 29 -1.31 -7.89 3.02
CA GLY A 29 -2.24 -7.92 4.14
C GLY A 29 -3.51 -7.13 3.85
N ALA A 30 -3.39 -5.97 3.22
CA ALA A 30 -4.54 -5.15 2.86
C ALA A 30 -5.45 -5.87 1.87
N LEU A 31 -4.88 -6.48 0.83
CA LEU A 31 -5.66 -7.28 -0.12
C LEU A 31 -6.36 -8.43 0.59
N ASN A 32 -5.66 -9.14 1.48
CA ASN A 32 -6.24 -10.26 2.23
C ASN A 32 -7.37 -9.79 3.15
N ASN A 33 -7.31 -8.56 3.63
CA ASN A 33 -8.34 -7.98 4.49
C ASN A 33 -9.49 -7.35 3.71
N GLY A 34 -9.48 -7.46 2.38
CA GLY A 34 -10.58 -7.02 1.55
C GLY A 34 -10.46 -5.61 1.00
N CYS A 35 -9.30 -4.96 1.15
CA CYS A 35 -9.07 -3.67 0.49
C CYS A 35 -8.95 -3.87 -1.01
N THR A 36 -9.48 -2.93 -1.79
CA THR A 36 -9.35 -2.97 -3.23
C THR A 36 -8.01 -2.36 -3.65
N ARG A 37 -7.59 -2.71 -4.87
CA ARG A 37 -6.39 -2.09 -5.46
C ARG A 37 -6.54 -0.57 -5.53
N GLU A 38 -7.74 -0.11 -5.91
CA GLU A 38 -8.04 1.32 -6.00
C GLU A 38 -7.89 2.01 -4.66
N GLU A 39 -8.39 1.41 -3.58
CA GLU A 39 -8.26 1.98 -2.24
C GLU A 39 -6.80 2.09 -1.82
N ILE A 40 -6.01 1.04 -2.08
CA ILE A 40 -4.58 1.04 -1.76
C ILE A 40 -3.88 2.14 -2.54
N MET A 41 -4.14 2.25 -3.85
CA MET A 41 -3.50 3.27 -4.67
C MET A 41 -3.89 4.68 -4.24
N GLU A 42 -5.14 4.91 -3.87
CA GLU A 42 -5.58 6.21 -3.36
C GLU A 42 -4.80 6.62 -2.12
N VAL A 43 -4.60 5.69 -1.19
CA VAL A 43 -3.83 5.98 0.03
C VAL A 43 -2.39 6.35 -0.31
N LEU A 44 -1.76 5.61 -1.22
CA LEU A 44 -0.38 5.88 -1.61
C LEU A 44 -0.25 7.24 -2.31
N LEU A 45 -1.22 7.59 -3.17
CA LEU A 45 -1.23 8.89 -3.83
C LEU A 45 -1.44 10.02 -2.81
N GLN A 46 -2.30 9.82 -1.83
CA GLN A 46 -2.50 10.80 -0.77
C GLN A 46 -1.21 11.01 0.03
N THR A 47 -0.46 9.94 0.27
CA THR A 47 0.83 10.00 0.93
C THR A 47 1.82 10.85 0.13
N ALA A 48 1.76 10.79 -1.20
CA ALA A 48 2.63 11.61 -2.06
C ALA A 48 2.41 13.10 -1.81
N ILE A 49 1.16 13.50 -1.59
CA ILE A 49 0.81 14.91 -1.38
C ILE A 49 1.35 15.41 -0.05
N TYR A 50 1.18 14.64 1.01
CA TYR A 50 1.48 15.10 2.37
C TYR A 50 2.84 14.68 2.90
N CYS A 51 3.42 13.61 2.38
CA CYS A 51 4.64 13.00 2.95
C CYS A 51 5.81 12.97 1.98
N GLY A 52 5.61 13.33 0.71
CA GLY A 52 6.67 13.39 -0.27
C GLY A 52 6.53 12.38 -1.39
N VAL A 53 6.80 12.85 -2.61
CA VAL A 53 6.63 12.07 -3.83
C VAL A 53 7.60 10.89 -3.93
N PRO A 54 8.90 11.02 -3.60
CA PRO A 54 9.83 9.89 -3.77
C PRO A 54 9.44 8.63 -3.01
N ALA A 55 9.02 8.77 -1.75
CA ALA A 55 8.60 7.61 -0.96
C ALA A 55 7.34 6.98 -1.52
N ALA A 56 6.40 7.80 -2.00
CA ALA A 56 5.16 7.31 -2.58
C ALA A 56 5.40 6.59 -3.91
N ILE A 57 6.35 7.05 -4.73
CA ILE A 57 6.70 6.37 -5.99
C ILE A 57 7.19 4.95 -5.71
N ASP A 58 8.06 4.80 -4.72
CA ASP A 58 8.57 3.47 -4.34
C ASP A 58 7.43 2.57 -3.86
N SER A 59 6.54 3.10 -3.04
CA SER A 59 5.40 2.32 -2.53
C SER A 59 4.43 1.93 -3.64
N VAL A 60 4.18 2.82 -4.61
CA VAL A 60 3.32 2.50 -5.76
C VAL A 60 3.94 1.37 -6.58
N ARG A 61 5.25 1.41 -6.80
CA ARG A 61 5.94 0.36 -7.54
C ARG A 61 5.83 -0.98 -6.83
N ILE A 62 6.04 -0.98 -5.51
CA ILE A 62 5.91 -2.18 -4.69
C ILE A 62 4.47 -2.72 -4.75
N ALA A 63 3.49 -1.83 -4.62
CA ALA A 63 2.08 -2.24 -4.67
C ALA A 63 1.75 -2.88 -6.01
N ARG A 64 2.20 -2.32 -7.12
CA ARG A 64 1.98 -2.90 -8.45
C ARG A 64 2.59 -4.29 -8.57
N ASP A 65 3.80 -4.49 -8.04
CA ASP A 65 4.44 -5.81 -8.03
C ASP A 65 3.58 -6.82 -7.26
N VAL A 66 3.06 -6.43 -6.11
CA VAL A 66 2.20 -7.31 -5.32
C VAL A 66 0.90 -7.61 -6.06
N PHE A 67 0.31 -6.62 -6.72
CA PHE A 67 -0.93 -6.81 -7.49
C PHE A 67 -0.69 -7.80 -8.64
N ASP A 68 0.44 -7.69 -9.33
CA ASP A 68 0.77 -8.58 -10.42
C ASP A 68 0.97 -10.01 -9.92
N ASP A 69 1.68 -10.18 -8.81
CA ASP A 69 1.87 -11.49 -8.19
C ASP A 69 0.54 -12.11 -7.76
N ALA A 70 -0.33 -11.31 -7.14
CA ALA A 70 -1.64 -11.75 -6.72
C ALA A 70 -2.49 -12.16 -7.91
N GLY A 71 -2.41 -11.41 -9.01
CA GLY A 71 -3.12 -11.72 -10.24
C GLY A 71 -2.64 -13.02 -10.88
N HIS A 72 -1.32 -13.26 -10.85
CA HIS A 72 -0.75 -14.50 -11.39
C HIS A 72 -1.00 -15.70 -10.47
N GLY A 73 -0.99 -15.47 -9.18
CA GLY A 73 -1.22 -16.51 -8.19
C GLY A 73 -2.67 -16.92 -8.07
N GLY A 74 -3.53 -16.06 -8.52
CA GLY A 74 -4.96 -16.29 -8.48
C GLY A 74 -5.44 -16.98 -9.71
#